data_b34d771210f9b6732cc5ccddb0fd2ef2
#
_entry.id   b34d771210f9b6732cc5ccddb0fd2ef2
#
_cell.length_a   1.000
_cell.length_b   1.000
_cell.length_c   1.000
_cell.angle_alpha   90.00
_cell.angle_beta   90.00
_cell.angle_gamma   90.00
#
_symmetry.space_group_name_H-M   'P 1'
#
loop_
_entity.id
_entity.type
_entity.pdbx_description
1 polymer ?
#
loop_
_entity_poly.entity_id
_entity_poly.type
_entity_poly.pdbx_seq_one_letter_code
_entity_poly.pdbx_strand_id
1 'polypeptide(L)'
;SGTGSFIVNDLDNRPVVTGSAYAINIGSMEMAGENLFQKMTNIKDAISRNVKSSQVSWFEPYYSETTRDSNGSSSEIRKFKSIKQGFNSGWKKDTNEKLIEIIFNFDQANSTIDDGEYNLESESLMLGLASPNFASIAKSNLSLNGLIGFSESNTARKLLDSTSSTGERILTGDYYTLYASVGTSLSKNINFSKNSNVNLTLGADLNTELRESYRENLYNAYNQLFLVQFQPRIEVDYKIKFSEKSNIFLKAGVEAREIISGKKQNYSMGGTKVSYKTPTSRDIYGSVSAGTNINLAENIDFFAFANAKSSSEDVKSYQASIGIRRQF
;
A
#
# COMPACT_ATOMS: atom_id res chain seq x y z
N SER A 1 24.88 -22.63 1.50
CA SER A 1 23.70 -23.19 0.84
C SER A 1 23.23 -24.41 1.60
N GLY A 2 22.33 -24.23 2.54
CA GLY A 2 21.70 -25.31 3.28
C GLY A 2 20.20 -25.24 3.06
N THR A 3 19.66 -26.05 2.16
CA THR A 3 18.25 -26.38 2.13
C THR A 3 17.96 -27.26 3.35
N GLY A 4 17.70 -26.60 4.49
CA GLY A 4 17.25 -27.28 5.69
C GLY A 4 15.81 -27.71 5.55
N SER A 5 15.55 -28.93 5.12
CA SER A 5 14.26 -29.57 5.30
C SER A 5 14.12 -30.00 6.74
N PHE A 6 13.29 -29.34 7.51
CA PHE A 6 12.91 -29.82 8.84
C PHE A 6 11.85 -30.91 8.68
N ILE A 7 12.23 -32.17 8.87
CA ILE A 7 11.26 -33.25 9.02
C ILE A 7 10.92 -33.30 10.51
N VAL A 8 9.72 -32.85 10.86
CA VAL A 8 9.17 -33.10 12.19
C VAL A 8 8.43 -34.43 12.12
N ASN A 9 9.07 -35.49 12.53
CA ASN A 9 8.39 -36.76 12.79
C ASN A 9 7.63 -36.61 14.12
N ASP A 10 6.38 -36.27 14.06
CA ASP A 10 5.49 -36.38 15.21
C ASP A 10 4.70 -37.69 15.10
N LEU A 11 4.72 -38.49 16.17
CA LEU A 11 4.05 -39.78 16.29
C LEU A 11 2.51 -39.72 16.21
N ASP A 12 1.95 -38.53 16.12
CA ASP A 12 0.50 -38.24 16.15
C ASP A 12 -0.12 -37.88 14.78
N ASN A 13 0.38 -38.34 13.64
CA ASN A 13 -0.18 -38.08 12.31
C ASN A 13 -0.29 -36.59 11.93
N ARG A 14 0.61 -35.73 12.38
CA ARG A 14 0.63 -34.31 12.00
C ARG A 14 1.32 -34.12 10.64
N PRO A 15 0.84 -33.16 9.80
CA PRO A 15 1.42 -32.97 8.49
C PRO A 15 2.89 -32.54 8.57
N VAL A 16 3.71 -33.16 7.74
CA VAL A 16 5.14 -32.80 7.58
C VAL A 16 5.21 -31.43 6.89
N VAL A 17 5.74 -30.45 7.59
CA VAL A 17 5.93 -29.12 7.00
C VAL A 17 7.28 -29.06 6.30
N THR A 18 7.25 -28.88 5.00
CA THR A 18 8.44 -28.77 4.17
C THR A 18 9.05 -27.35 4.23
N GLY A 19 10.30 -27.18 3.77
CA GLY A 19 10.96 -25.87 3.68
C GLY A 19 10.20 -24.81 2.87
N SER A 20 9.25 -25.21 2.02
CA SER A 20 8.34 -24.32 1.30
C SER A 20 7.46 -23.50 2.25
N ALA A 21 6.99 -24.06 3.35
CA ALA A 21 6.14 -23.35 4.30
C ALA A 21 6.85 -22.17 4.99
N TYR A 22 8.16 -22.33 5.28
CA TYR A 22 8.97 -21.23 5.83
C TYR A 22 9.11 -20.08 4.83
N ALA A 23 9.43 -20.39 3.59
CA ALA A 23 9.59 -19.40 2.53
C ALA A 23 8.27 -18.67 2.20
N ILE A 24 7.12 -19.36 2.23
CA ILE A 24 5.80 -18.75 2.08
C ILE A 24 5.52 -17.75 3.22
N ASN A 25 5.91 -18.06 4.45
CA ASN A 25 5.73 -17.14 5.59
C ASN A 25 6.56 -15.86 5.42
N ILE A 26 7.80 -15.96 4.94
CA ILE A 26 8.60 -14.79 4.59
C ILE A 26 7.91 -13.98 3.48
N GLY A 27 7.48 -14.63 2.41
CA GLY A 27 6.77 -14.00 1.30
C GLY A 27 5.49 -13.30 1.73
N SER A 28 4.70 -13.90 2.64
CA SER A 28 3.47 -13.29 3.16
C SER A 28 3.75 -12.03 3.99
N MET A 29 4.83 -12.01 4.75
CA MET A 29 5.25 -10.85 5.54
C MET A 29 5.72 -9.70 4.64
N GLU A 30 6.49 -9.99 3.59
CA GLU A 30 6.93 -9.01 2.61
C GLU A 30 5.76 -8.45 1.81
N MET A 31 4.85 -9.31 1.36
CA MET A 31 3.63 -8.91 0.65
C MET A 31 2.74 -8.02 1.52
N ALA A 32 2.62 -8.30 2.82
CA ALA A 32 1.88 -7.46 3.75
C ALA A 32 2.52 -6.06 3.87
N GLY A 33 3.84 -5.99 4.02
CA GLY A 33 4.58 -4.73 4.03
C GLY A 33 4.40 -3.93 2.76
N GLU A 34 4.39 -4.59 1.59
CA GLU A 34 4.14 -3.98 0.30
C GLU A 34 2.69 -3.49 0.18
N ASN A 35 1.73 -4.29 0.62
CA ASN A 35 0.32 -3.92 0.60
C ASN A 35 0.04 -2.69 1.46
N LEU A 36 0.67 -2.58 2.63
CA LEU A 36 0.60 -1.36 3.47
C LEU A 36 1.18 -0.16 2.74
N PHE A 37 2.37 -0.30 2.17
CA PHE A 37 3.05 0.77 1.43
C PHE A 37 2.18 1.29 0.28
N GLN A 38 1.70 0.40 -0.60
CA GLN A 38 0.88 0.79 -1.75
C GLN A 38 -0.46 1.40 -1.34
N LYS A 39 -1.10 0.86 -0.29
CA LYS A 39 -2.36 1.41 0.23
C LYS A 39 -2.19 2.85 0.69
N MET A 40 -1.18 3.12 1.52
CA MET A 40 -0.91 4.46 2.03
C MET A 40 -0.55 5.43 0.91
N THR A 41 0.25 5.00 -0.06
CA THR A 41 0.61 5.83 -1.21
C THR A 41 -0.62 6.18 -2.06
N ASN A 42 -1.49 5.21 -2.36
CA ASN A 42 -2.70 5.44 -3.17
C ASN A 42 -3.60 6.52 -2.56
N ILE A 43 -3.83 6.47 -1.25
CA ILE A 43 -4.64 7.46 -0.54
C ILE A 43 -3.97 8.84 -0.58
N LYS A 44 -2.67 8.91 -0.34
CA LYS A 44 -1.91 10.18 -0.35
C LYS A 44 -1.84 10.81 -1.73
N ASP A 45 -1.71 10.01 -2.77
CA ASP A 45 -1.79 10.47 -4.15
C ASP A 45 -3.18 11.06 -4.45
N ALA A 46 -4.27 10.43 -3.98
CA ALA A 46 -5.62 10.97 -4.12
C ALA A 46 -5.78 12.32 -3.40
N ILE A 47 -5.26 12.45 -2.17
CA ILE A 47 -5.22 13.72 -1.44
C ILE A 47 -4.48 14.78 -2.25
N SER A 48 -3.28 14.48 -2.73
CA SER A 48 -2.41 15.45 -3.42
C SER A 48 -3.02 15.96 -4.73
N ARG A 49 -3.78 15.12 -5.45
CA ARG A 49 -4.47 15.51 -6.69
C ARG A 49 -5.59 16.50 -6.48
N ASN A 50 -6.19 16.51 -5.31
CA ASN A 50 -7.40 17.27 -5.01
C ASN A 50 -7.18 18.62 -4.31
N VAL A 51 -5.95 19.11 -4.21
CA VAL A 51 -5.52 20.27 -3.40
C VAL A 51 -6.10 21.65 -3.82
N LYS A 52 -6.76 21.80 -4.97
CA LYS A 52 -6.87 23.13 -5.62
C LYS A 52 -8.10 24.00 -5.38
N SER A 53 -9.13 23.58 -4.66
CA SER A 53 -10.32 24.42 -4.48
C SER A 53 -10.74 24.52 -3.02
N SER A 54 -11.37 25.65 -2.69
CA SER A 54 -11.71 26.01 -1.31
C SER A 54 -12.77 25.09 -0.69
N GLN A 55 -13.75 24.65 -1.48
CA GLN A 55 -14.84 23.77 -1.00
C GLN A 55 -15.19 22.76 -2.09
N VAL A 56 -14.86 21.50 -1.85
CA VAL A 56 -14.97 20.45 -2.86
C VAL A 56 -15.34 19.13 -2.21
N SER A 57 -16.22 18.37 -2.84
CA SER A 57 -16.29 16.92 -2.66
C SER A 57 -15.80 16.19 -3.90
N TRP A 58 -15.21 15.03 -3.70
CA TRP A 58 -14.70 14.23 -4.80
C TRP A 58 -14.88 12.73 -4.51
N PHE A 59 -14.94 11.96 -5.59
CA PHE A 59 -15.04 10.50 -5.57
C PHE A 59 -14.14 9.94 -6.68
N GLU A 60 -13.33 8.95 -6.34
CA GLU A 60 -12.29 8.39 -7.19
C GLU A 60 -12.21 6.86 -7.04
N PRO A 61 -12.93 6.07 -7.84
CA PRO A 61 -12.68 4.65 -7.98
C PRO A 61 -11.30 4.40 -8.60
N TYR A 62 -10.65 3.32 -8.17
CA TYR A 62 -9.34 2.94 -8.65
C TYR A 62 -9.18 1.43 -8.78
N TYR A 63 -8.22 1.06 -9.61
CA TYR A 63 -7.68 -0.29 -9.74
C TYR A 63 -6.16 -0.20 -9.62
N SER A 64 -5.56 -1.16 -8.92
CA SER A 64 -4.10 -1.29 -8.88
C SER A 64 -3.67 -2.75 -8.90
N GLU A 65 -2.55 -3.01 -9.53
CA GLU A 65 -1.88 -4.30 -9.58
C GLU A 65 -0.43 -4.13 -9.12
N THR A 66 0.02 -4.97 -8.22
CA THR A 66 1.40 -4.99 -7.73
C THR A 66 1.94 -6.40 -7.87
N THR A 67 3.10 -6.54 -8.49
CA THR A 67 3.77 -7.82 -8.71
C THR A 67 5.21 -7.76 -8.24
N ARG A 68 5.74 -8.89 -7.81
CA ARG A 68 7.17 -9.15 -7.66
C ARG A 68 7.52 -10.40 -8.44
N ASP A 69 8.53 -10.29 -9.29
CA ASP A 69 9.09 -11.44 -10.00
C ASP A 69 10.20 -12.07 -9.16
N SER A 70 10.27 -13.41 -9.13
CA SER A 70 11.21 -14.18 -8.30
C SER A 70 12.62 -14.25 -8.89
N ASN A 71 13.15 -13.15 -9.41
CA ASN A 71 14.50 -13.10 -9.98
C ASN A 71 15.57 -12.66 -8.98
N GLY A 72 15.24 -12.63 -7.68
CA GLY A 72 16.20 -12.31 -6.64
C GLY A 72 17.28 -13.36 -6.49
N SER A 73 18.49 -12.94 -6.15
CA SER A 73 19.64 -13.80 -5.83
C SER A 73 19.44 -14.66 -4.57
N SER A 74 18.33 -14.55 -3.88
CA SER A 74 17.97 -15.25 -2.68
C SER A 74 16.81 -16.19 -2.93
N SER A 75 16.96 -17.47 -2.60
CA SER A 75 15.87 -18.47 -2.62
C SER A 75 14.73 -18.17 -1.62
N GLU A 76 14.89 -17.12 -0.81
CA GLU A 76 13.91 -16.68 0.18
C GLU A 76 12.93 -15.66 -0.38
N ILE A 77 13.26 -15.00 -1.51
CA ILE A 77 12.38 -14.03 -2.16
C ILE A 77 11.34 -14.80 -2.97
N ARG A 78 10.08 -14.53 -2.67
CA ARG A 78 8.95 -15.19 -3.32
C ARG A 78 8.25 -14.26 -4.29
N LYS A 79 7.82 -14.83 -5.40
CA LYS A 79 6.94 -14.20 -6.37
C LYS A 79 5.59 -13.92 -5.72
N PHE A 80 5.07 -12.72 -5.90
CA PHE A 80 3.71 -12.41 -5.47
C PHE A 80 2.98 -11.52 -6.47
N LYS A 81 1.67 -11.58 -6.43
CA LYS A 81 0.76 -10.70 -7.15
C LYS A 81 -0.32 -10.21 -6.19
N SER A 82 -0.60 -8.91 -6.21
CA SER A 82 -1.69 -8.30 -5.45
C SER A 82 -2.52 -7.42 -6.37
N ILE A 83 -3.81 -7.68 -6.43
CA ILE A 83 -4.79 -6.87 -7.16
C ILE A 83 -5.66 -6.16 -6.13
N LYS A 84 -5.81 -4.85 -6.28
CA LYS A 84 -6.68 -4.03 -5.42
C LYS A 84 -7.66 -3.26 -6.27
N GLN A 85 -8.88 -3.17 -5.78
CA GLN A 85 -9.93 -2.33 -6.33
C GLN A 85 -10.65 -1.63 -5.19
N GLY A 86 -11.04 -0.40 -5.42
CA GLY A 86 -11.69 0.36 -4.36
C GLY A 86 -12.02 1.78 -4.80
N PHE A 87 -12.28 2.61 -3.84
CA PHE A 87 -12.48 4.03 -4.10
C PHE A 87 -11.92 4.88 -2.96
N ASN A 88 -11.51 6.07 -3.32
CA ASN A 88 -11.25 7.16 -2.41
C ASN A 88 -12.38 8.18 -2.55
N SER A 89 -12.75 8.83 -1.47
CA SER A 89 -13.62 9.99 -1.49
C SER A 89 -13.16 11.01 -0.47
N GLY A 90 -13.46 12.27 -0.72
CA GLY A 90 -13.07 13.31 0.19
C GLY A 90 -14.01 14.51 0.14
N TRP A 91 -14.01 15.21 1.23
CA TRP A 91 -14.68 16.48 1.39
C TRP A 91 -13.72 17.49 1.99
N LYS A 92 -13.59 18.60 1.31
CA LYS A 92 -12.68 19.68 1.67
C LYS A 92 -13.44 20.94 1.96
N LYS A 93 -13.07 21.61 3.04
CA LYS A 93 -13.62 22.90 3.45
C LYS A 93 -12.52 23.87 3.83
N ASP A 94 -12.68 25.10 3.43
CA ASP A 94 -11.88 26.22 3.90
C ASP A 94 -12.47 26.73 5.22
N THR A 95 -11.67 26.75 6.26
CA THR A 95 -12.05 27.24 7.59
C THR A 95 -11.08 28.36 7.99
N ASN A 96 -11.44 29.62 7.66
CA ASN A 96 -10.72 30.81 8.14
C ASN A 96 -9.18 30.67 8.07
N GLU A 97 -8.63 30.54 6.87
CA GLU A 97 -7.20 30.44 6.56
C GLU A 97 -6.60 28.99 6.51
N LYS A 98 -7.33 27.97 6.93
CA LYS A 98 -6.84 26.58 6.84
C LYS A 98 -7.78 25.72 6.01
N LEU A 99 -7.18 24.99 5.09
CA LEU A 99 -7.87 24.00 4.30
C LEU A 99 -7.86 22.68 5.05
N ILE A 100 -9.02 22.13 5.37
CA ILE A 100 -9.17 20.83 6.02
C ILE A 100 -9.89 19.88 5.05
N GLU A 101 -9.39 18.69 4.92
CA GLU A 101 -9.93 17.63 4.09
C GLU A 101 -10.20 16.39 4.93
N ILE A 102 -11.43 15.88 4.85
CA ILE A 102 -11.81 14.56 5.40
C ILE A 102 -11.76 13.57 4.25
N ILE A 103 -11.15 12.42 4.49
CA ILE A 103 -10.90 11.41 3.46
C ILE A 103 -11.48 10.10 3.93
N PHE A 104 -12.09 9.39 3.02
CA PHE A 104 -12.59 8.05 3.19
C PHE A 104 -12.02 7.15 2.08
N ASN A 105 -11.52 5.99 2.43
CA ASN A 105 -11.07 4.96 1.49
C ASN A 105 -11.71 3.63 1.85
N PHE A 106 -12.13 2.91 0.83
CA PHE A 106 -12.51 1.51 0.89
C PHE A 106 -11.78 0.76 -0.21
N ASP A 107 -11.20 -0.38 0.11
CA ASP A 107 -10.61 -1.27 -0.89
C ASP A 107 -10.79 -2.75 -0.55
N GLN A 108 -10.82 -3.55 -1.62
CA GLN A 108 -10.71 -5.00 -1.60
C GLN A 108 -9.41 -5.39 -2.29
N ALA A 109 -8.66 -6.30 -1.69
CA ALA A 109 -7.42 -6.80 -2.24
C ALA A 109 -7.42 -8.33 -2.30
N ASN A 110 -6.97 -8.86 -3.45
CA ASN A 110 -6.67 -10.28 -3.66
C ASN A 110 -5.19 -10.41 -3.92
N SER A 111 -4.49 -11.15 -3.08
CA SER A 111 -3.05 -11.33 -3.17
C SER A 111 -2.68 -12.80 -3.16
N THR A 112 -1.71 -13.17 -3.99
CA THR A 112 -1.24 -14.56 -4.12
C THR A 112 0.28 -14.61 -4.06
N ILE A 113 0.81 -15.70 -3.52
CA ILE A 113 2.24 -16.03 -3.52
C ILE A 113 2.41 -17.34 -4.27
N ASP A 114 3.47 -17.42 -5.10
CA ASP A 114 3.86 -18.62 -5.86
C ASP A 114 2.68 -19.27 -6.59
N ASP A 115 1.95 -18.46 -7.39
CA ASP A 115 0.85 -18.89 -8.25
C ASP A 115 -0.32 -19.59 -7.48
N GLY A 116 -0.52 -19.20 -6.22
CA GLY A 116 -1.66 -19.67 -5.41
C GLY A 116 -1.32 -20.69 -4.34
N GLU A 117 -0.05 -20.91 -4.01
CA GLU A 117 0.33 -21.67 -2.79
C GLU A 117 -0.14 -20.96 -1.52
N TYR A 118 -0.24 -19.62 -1.55
CA TYR A 118 -0.84 -18.80 -0.51
C TYR A 118 -1.73 -17.73 -1.14
N ASN A 119 -2.96 -17.62 -0.64
CA ASN A 119 -3.92 -16.60 -1.03
C ASN A 119 -4.26 -15.75 0.18
N LEU A 120 -4.40 -14.46 -0.04
CA LEU A 120 -4.86 -13.48 0.93
C LEU A 120 -5.95 -12.63 0.29
N GLU A 121 -7.13 -12.67 0.85
CA GLU A 121 -8.23 -11.76 0.54
C GLU A 121 -8.39 -10.79 1.68
N SER A 122 -8.52 -9.49 1.39
CA SER A 122 -8.71 -8.49 2.43
C SER A 122 -9.67 -7.39 1.98
N GLU A 123 -10.48 -6.94 2.92
CA GLU A 123 -11.32 -5.76 2.80
C GLU A 123 -10.88 -4.72 3.81
N SER A 124 -10.78 -3.47 3.42
CA SER A 124 -10.33 -2.43 4.32
C SER A 124 -11.10 -1.14 4.21
N LEU A 125 -11.18 -0.46 5.34
CA LEU A 125 -11.80 0.83 5.50
C LEU A 125 -10.82 1.78 6.19
N MET A 126 -10.64 2.98 5.62
CA MET A 126 -9.79 3.99 6.23
C MET A 126 -10.49 5.36 6.25
N LEU A 127 -10.22 6.09 7.32
CA LEU A 127 -10.60 7.49 7.51
C LEU A 127 -9.35 8.34 7.68
N GLY A 128 -9.38 9.53 7.11
CA GLY A 128 -8.25 10.45 7.19
C GLY A 128 -8.65 11.89 7.35
N LEU A 129 -7.68 12.66 7.84
CA LEU A 129 -7.70 14.10 7.88
C LEU A 129 -6.44 14.62 7.21
N ALA A 130 -6.58 15.64 6.36
CA ALA A 130 -5.44 16.32 5.76
C ALA A 130 -5.62 17.85 5.85
N SER A 131 -4.49 18.54 5.96
CA SER A 131 -4.40 19.98 5.84
C SER A 131 -3.33 20.32 4.79
N PRO A 132 -3.71 20.50 3.51
CA PRO A 132 -2.75 20.70 2.42
C PRO A 132 -1.95 22.00 2.50
N ASN A 133 -2.45 23.00 3.23
CA ASN A 133 -1.80 24.28 3.44
C ASN A 133 -1.78 24.61 4.94
N PHE A 134 -1.18 23.70 5.74
CA PHE A 134 -1.11 23.88 7.19
C PHE A 134 -0.30 25.11 7.59
N ALA A 135 0.81 25.36 6.90
CA ALA A 135 1.67 26.51 7.11
C ALA A 135 2.45 26.84 5.82
N SER A 136 2.96 28.08 5.73
CA SER A 136 3.89 28.49 4.67
C SER A 136 5.27 28.72 5.27
N ILE A 137 6.29 28.05 4.74
CA ILE A 137 7.69 28.15 5.18
C ILE A 137 8.55 28.48 3.98
N ALA A 138 9.24 29.62 3.99
CA ALA A 138 10.15 30.05 2.90
C ALA A 138 9.51 29.97 1.50
N LYS A 139 8.27 30.42 1.35
CA LYS A 139 7.48 30.36 0.11
C LYS A 139 7.15 28.93 -0.35
N SER A 140 7.21 27.97 0.53
CA SER A 140 6.79 26.58 0.30
C SER A 140 5.61 26.27 1.22
N ASN A 141 4.70 25.43 0.75
CA ASN A 141 3.51 25.02 1.50
C ASN A 141 3.81 23.75 2.29
N LEU A 142 3.62 23.81 3.61
CA LEU A 142 3.65 22.64 4.49
C LEU A 142 2.28 22.01 4.53
N SER A 143 2.21 20.71 4.27
CA SER A 143 1.00 19.89 4.37
C SER A 143 1.16 18.85 5.46
N LEU A 144 0.06 18.54 6.15
CA LEU A 144 -0.02 17.47 7.15
C LEU A 144 -1.16 16.53 6.80
N ASN A 145 -0.99 15.25 7.09
CA ASN A 145 -2.07 14.26 6.98
C ASN A 145 -1.99 13.22 8.09
N GLY A 146 -3.13 12.65 8.45
CA GLY A 146 -3.27 11.53 9.36
C GLY A 146 -4.36 10.59 8.86
N LEU A 147 -4.12 9.28 8.94
CA LEU A 147 -5.03 8.23 8.52
C LEU A 147 -5.13 7.18 9.61
N ILE A 148 -6.33 6.64 9.81
CA ILE A 148 -6.58 5.45 10.64
C ILE A 148 -7.50 4.52 9.87
N GLY A 149 -7.41 3.23 10.11
CA GLY A 149 -8.29 2.27 9.44
C GLY A 149 -8.14 0.87 9.97
N PHE A 150 -8.97 -0.01 9.43
CA PHE A 150 -8.93 -1.43 9.74
C PHE A 150 -9.14 -2.25 8.47
N SER A 151 -8.72 -3.51 8.52
CA SER A 151 -9.10 -4.52 7.53
C SER A 151 -9.42 -5.84 8.19
N GLU A 152 -10.30 -6.58 7.53
CA GLU A 152 -10.50 -8.01 7.71
C GLU A 152 -9.76 -8.75 6.60
N SER A 153 -9.11 -9.86 6.96
CA SER A 153 -8.29 -10.62 6.03
C SER A 153 -8.52 -12.11 6.22
N ASN A 154 -8.70 -12.80 5.10
CA ASN A 154 -8.85 -14.25 5.02
C ASN A 154 -7.65 -14.83 4.29
N THR A 155 -7.03 -15.87 4.84
CA THR A 155 -5.89 -16.56 4.25
C THR A 155 -6.24 -17.99 3.88
N ALA A 156 -5.68 -18.47 2.79
CA ALA A 156 -5.70 -19.86 2.40
C ALA A 156 -4.31 -20.29 1.92
N ARG A 157 -3.79 -21.35 2.53
CA ARG A 157 -2.46 -21.90 2.21
C ARG A 157 -2.56 -23.35 1.83
N LYS A 158 -1.89 -23.74 0.76
CA LYS A 158 -1.72 -25.16 0.39
C LYS A 158 -0.52 -25.73 1.09
N LEU A 159 -0.70 -26.88 1.70
CA LEU A 159 0.38 -27.72 2.25
C LEU A 159 0.36 -29.08 1.57
N LEU A 160 1.54 -29.63 1.29
CA LEU A 160 1.67 -31.03 0.90
C LEU A 160 1.34 -31.90 2.13
N ASP A 161 0.35 -32.76 1.99
CA ASP A 161 -0.08 -33.68 3.05
C ASP A 161 -0.16 -35.09 2.48
N SER A 162 0.83 -35.91 2.81
CA SER A 162 0.89 -37.31 2.36
C SER A 162 -0.23 -38.19 2.91
N THR A 163 -0.98 -37.70 3.91
CA THR A 163 -2.14 -38.41 4.47
C THR A 163 -3.46 -38.03 3.83
N SER A 164 -3.48 -36.95 3.03
CA SER A 164 -4.64 -36.51 2.27
C SER A 164 -4.82 -37.36 1.00
N SER A 165 -6.05 -37.66 0.65
CA SER A 165 -6.37 -38.35 -0.61
C SER A 165 -6.00 -37.58 -1.87
N THR A 166 -5.84 -36.24 -1.76
CA THR A 166 -5.43 -35.34 -2.84
C THR A 166 -3.94 -35.01 -2.77
N GLY A 167 -3.21 -35.45 -1.73
CA GLY A 167 -1.82 -35.08 -1.51
C GLY A 167 -1.63 -33.64 -1.01
N GLU A 168 -2.73 -32.88 -0.82
CA GLU A 168 -2.72 -31.49 -0.39
C GLU A 168 -3.72 -31.26 0.75
N ARG A 169 -3.41 -30.31 1.60
CA ARG A 169 -4.31 -29.78 2.63
C ARG A 169 -4.34 -28.25 2.52
N ILE A 170 -5.53 -27.66 2.61
CA ILE A 170 -5.70 -26.23 2.67
C ILE A 170 -5.83 -25.81 4.13
N LEU A 171 -4.96 -24.90 4.57
CA LEU A 171 -5.06 -24.23 5.87
C LEU A 171 -5.68 -22.85 5.65
N THR A 172 -6.68 -22.51 6.42
CA THR A 172 -7.37 -21.22 6.38
C THR A 172 -7.25 -20.51 7.73
N GLY A 173 -7.21 -19.19 7.69
CA GLY A 173 -7.18 -18.37 8.90
C GLY A 173 -7.69 -16.96 8.59
N ASP A 174 -8.24 -16.33 9.61
CA ASP A 174 -8.80 -14.99 9.55
C ASP A 174 -8.12 -14.11 10.58
N TYR A 175 -7.93 -12.84 10.26
CA TYR A 175 -7.40 -11.87 11.20
C TYR A 175 -7.83 -10.44 10.87
N TYR A 176 -7.82 -9.60 11.91
CA TYR A 176 -8.02 -8.17 11.77
C TYR A 176 -6.69 -7.43 11.82
N THR A 177 -6.66 -6.31 11.12
CA THR A 177 -5.51 -5.41 11.09
C THR A 177 -5.97 -3.99 11.32
N LEU A 178 -5.29 -3.27 12.22
CA LEU A 178 -5.44 -1.84 12.42
C LEU A 178 -4.32 -1.11 11.70
N TYR A 179 -4.65 0.00 11.06
CA TYR A 179 -3.72 0.87 10.36
C TYR A 179 -3.71 2.25 10.97
N ALA A 180 -2.55 2.88 11.04
CA ALA A 180 -2.42 4.30 11.28
C ALA A 180 -1.28 4.88 10.44
N SER A 181 -1.41 6.12 10.03
CA SER A 181 -0.39 6.84 9.29
C SER A 181 -0.40 8.31 9.69
N VAL A 182 0.79 8.89 9.81
CA VAL A 182 0.98 10.34 9.88
C VAL A 182 2.00 10.74 8.83
N GLY A 183 1.76 11.86 8.17
CA GLY A 183 2.63 12.32 7.11
C GLY A 183 2.73 13.83 7.04
N THR A 184 3.85 14.27 6.48
CA THR A 184 4.10 15.66 6.19
C THR A 184 4.73 15.83 4.83
N SER A 185 4.47 16.95 4.17
CA SER A 185 5.18 17.30 2.95
C SER A 185 5.37 18.81 2.82
N LEU A 186 6.49 19.20 2.21
CA LEU A 186 6.81 20.56 1.87
C LEU A 186 6.81 20.68 0.34
N SER A 187 5.96 21.55 -0.21
CA SER A 187 5.83 21.71 -1.65
C SER A 187 6.10 23.15 -2.08
N LYS A 188 6.80 23.30 -3.20
CA LYS A 188 7.12 24.59 -3.82
C LYS A 188 6.66 24.61 -5.26
N ASN A 189 5.81 25.58 -5.59
CA ASN A 189 5.34 25.81 -6.94
C ASN A 189 6.25 26.83 -7.66
N ILE A 190 6.66 26.48 -8.89
CA ILE A 190 7.49 27.31 -9.76
C ILE A 190 6.72 27.49 -11.08
N ASN A 191 6.33 28.70 -11.39
CA ASN A 191 5.64 29.02 -12.63
C ASN A 191 6.67 29.28 -13.74
N PHE A 192 6.63 28.49 -14.82
CA PHE A 192 7.46 28.70 -16.01
C PHE A 192 6.77 29.61 -17.02
N SER A 193 5.45 29.53 -17.10
CA SER A 193 4.64 30.38 -17.96
C SER A 193 3.25 30.58 -17.37
N LYS A 194 2.40 31.36 -18.06
CA LYS A 194 0.98 31.50 -17.66
C LYS A 194 0.24 30.16 -17.65
N ASN A 195 0.68 29.23 -18.51
CA ASN A 195 0.00 27.96 -18.73
C ASN A 195 0.75 26.74 -18.17
N SER A 196 1.97 26.93 -17.65
CA SER A 196 2.75 25.78 -17.14
C SER A 196 3.42 26.09 -15.81
N ASN A 197 3.42 25.10 -14.93
CA ASN A 197 4.12 25.14 -13.66
C ASN A 197 4.73 23.80 -13.29
N VAL A 198 5.75 23.86 -12.46
CA VAL A 198 6.36 22.70 -11.81
C VAL A 198 6.12 22.81 -10.30
N ASN A 199 5.70 21.73 -9.69
CA ASN A 199 5.61 21.61 -8.25
C ASN A 199 6.63 20.61 -7.75
N LEU A 200 7.55 21.04 -6.88
CA LEU A 200 8.53 20.21 -6.20
C LEU A 200 7.98 19.84 -4.83
N THR A 201 7.99 18.56 -4.47
CA THR A 201 7.51 18.08 -3.17
C THR A 201 8.56 17.21 -2.50
N LEU A 202 8.85 17.53 -1.24
CA LEU A 202 9.58 16.68 -0.30
C LEU A 202 8.58 16.20 0.74
N GLY A 203 8.51 14.90 1.00
CA GLY A 203 7.57 14.34 1.96
C GLY A 203 8.18 13.23 2.78
N ALA A 204 7.57 12.97 3.92
CA ALA A 204 7.88 11.83 4.76
C ALA A 204 6.62 11.37 5.50
N ASP A 205 6.45 10.06 5.58
CA ASP A 205 5.33 9.43 6.25
C ASP A 205 5.81 8.33 7.19
N LEU A 206 5.11 8.17 8.30
CA LEU A 206 5.25 7.04 9.22
C LEU A 206 3.95 6.25 9.17
N ASN A 207 4.02 5.02 8.69
CA ASN A 207 2.89 4.11 8.54
C ASN A 207 3.02 2.97 9.54
N THR A 208 1.92 2.59 10.15
CA THR A 208 1.87 1.49 11.12
C THR A 208 0.77 0.51 10.76
N GLU A 209 1.06 -0.77 11.00
CA GLU A 209 0.13 -1.87 10.89
C GLU A 209 0.20 -2.70 12.17
N LEU A 210 -0.92 -2.90 12.81
CA LEU A 210 -1.08 -3.80 13.94
C LEU A 210 -1.99 -4.94 13.53
N ARG A 211 -1.39 -6.10 13.23
CA ARG A 211 -2.10 -7.33 12.93
C ARG A 211 -2.29 -8.12 14.21
N GLU A 212 -3.51 -8.57 14.46
CA GLU A 212 -3.77 -9.44 15.60
C GLU A 212 -3.12 -10.83 15.43
N SER A 213 -3.03 -11.56 16.53
CA SER A 213 -2.64 -12.96 16.50
C SER A 213 -3.76 -13.80 15.91
N TYR A 214 -3.43 -14.77 15.06
CA TYR A 214 -4.41 -15.65 14.42
C TYR A 214 -3.92 -17.08 14.32
N ARG A 215 -4.80 -17.98 13.94
CA ARG A 215 -4.50 -19.39 13.70
C ARG A 215 -4.97 -19.81 12.31
N GLU A 216 -4.14 -20.59 11.64
CA GLU A 216 -4.54 -21.32 10.43
C GLU A 216 -5.08 -22.69 10.87
N ASN A 217 -6.40 -22.84 10.91
CA ASN A 217 -7.09 -23.99 11.47
C ASN A 217 -6.59 -24.30 12.91
N LEU A 218 -6.12 -25.52 13.13
CA LEU A 218 -5.61 -25.96 14.45
C LEU A 218 -4.09 -26.09 14.51
N TYR A 219 -3.38 -25.84 13.40
CA TYR A 219 -1.95 -26.22 13.27
C TYR A 219 -0.98 -25.09 13.46
N ASN A 220 -1.24 -23.94 12.88
CA ASN A 220 -0.34 -22.78 12.90
C ASN A 220 -0.94 -21.65 13.72
N ALA A 221 -0.17 -21.11 14.63
CA ALA A 221 -0.54 -19.94 15.41
C ALA A 221 0.49 -18.83 15.16
N TYR A 222 0.03 -17.68 14.67
CA TYR A 222 0.83 -16.50 14.42
C TYR A 222 0.66 -15.52 15.56
N ASN A 223 1.77 -15.00 16.05
CA ASN A 223 1.75 -13.95 17.04
C ASN A 223 1.35 -12.62 16.38
N GLN A 224 0.88 -11.70 17.21
CA GLN A 224 0.65 -10.32 16.82
C GLN A 224 1.87 -9.73 16.11
N LEU A 225 1.63 -9.00 15.02
CA LEU A 225 2.67 -8.27 14.28
C LEU A 225 2.42 -6.78 14.40
N PHE A 226 3.43 -6.05 14.87
CA PHE A 226 3.45 -4.59 14.83
C PHE A 226 4.52 -4.13 13.84
N LEU A 227 4.06 -3.72 12.65
CA LEU A 227 4.90 -3.24 11.56
C LEU A 227 4.92 -1.71 11.56
N VAL A 228 6.11 -1.11 11.48
CA VAL A 228 6.30 0.32 11.32
C VAL A 228 7.18 0.58 10.11
N GLN A 229 6.70 1.42 9.20
CA GLN A 229 7.40 1.80 7.98
C GLN A 229 7.60 3.31 7.93
N PHE A 230 8.82 3.74 7.61
CA PHE A 230 9.15 5.12 7.25
C PHE A 230 9.23 5.24 5.74
N GLN A 231 8.63 6.30 5.20
CA GLN A 231 8.42 6.47 3.77
C GLN A 231 8.77 7.90 3.34
N PRO A 232 10.07 8.22 3.16
CA PRO A 232 10.48 9.49 2.57
C PRO A 232 10.27 9.50 1.06
N ARG A 233 9.92 10.67 0.48
CA ARG A 233 9.70 10.84 -0.95
C ARG A 233 10.13 12.20 -1.47
N ILE A 234 10.51 12.21 -2.74
CA ILE A 234 10.78 13.41 -3.53
C ILE A 234 9.99 13.28 -4.83
N GLU A 235 9.24 14.31 -5.19
CA GLU A 235 8.36 14.30 -6.35
C GLU A 235 8.48 15.61 -7.13
N VAL A 236 8.37 15.49 -8.45
CA VAL A 236 8.27 16.60 -9.39
C VAL A 236 7.00 16.44 -10.19
N ASP A 237 6.11 17.40 -10.13
CA ASP A 237 4.84 17.43 -10.87
C ASP A 237 4.88 18.58 -11.87
N TYR A 238 4.87 18.26 -13.17
CA TYR A 238 4.78 19.23 -14.25
C TYR A 238 3.35 19.30 -14.76
N LYS A 239 2.78 20.49 -14.77
CA LYS A 239 1.40 20.74 -15.15
C LYS A 239 1.29 21.75 -16.29
N ILE A 240 0.49 21.39 -17.30
CA ILE A 240 0.16 22.23 -18.45
C ILE A 240 -1.34 22.47 -18.46
N LYS A 241 -1.74 23.73 -18.45
CA LYS A 241 -3.13 24.17 -18.63
C LYS A 241 -3.41 24.36 -20.12
N PHE A 242 -4.46 23.73 -20.62
CA PHE A 242 -4.98 23.96 -21.96
C PHE A 242 -6.26 24.79 -21.94
N SER A 243 -6.86 24.98 -20.75
CA SER A 243 -7.87 26.00 -20.50
C SER A 243 -7.69 26.51 -19.06
N GLU A 244 -8.49 27.51 -18.66
CA GLU A 244 -8.43 28.05 -17.30
C GLU A 244 -8.70 27.01 -16.23
N LYS A 245 -9.60 26.07 -16.51
CA LYS A 245 -10.04 25.04 -15.56
C LYS A 245 -9.59 23.62 -15.90
N SER A 246 -8.94 23.41 -17.06
CA SER A 246 -8.52 22.08 -17.52
C SER A 246 -7.01 22.00 -17.69
N ASN A 247 -6.44 20.85 -17.31
CA ASN A 247 -4.98 20.65 -17.40
C ASN A 247 -4.63 19.18 -17.57
N ILE A 248 -3.41 18.98 -18.07
CA ILE A 248 -2.70 17.69 -18.05
C ILE A 248 -1.53 17.83 -17.08
N PHE A 249 -1.18 16.77 -16.38
CA PHE A 249 0.00 16.73 -15.54
C PHE A 249 0.81 15.46 -15.77
N LEU A 250 2.12 15.60 -15.59
CA LEU A 250 3.10 14.53 -15.55
C LEU A 250 3.83 14.62 -14.22
N LYS A 251 3.94 13.52 -13.52
CA LYS A 251 4.61 13.45 -12.22
C LYS A 251 5.69 12.38 -12.30
N ALA A 252 6.87 12.66 -11.75
CA ALA A 252 7.92 11.69 -11.52
C ALA A 252 8.37 11.78 -10.05
N GLY A 253 8.75 10.67 -9.47
CA GLY A 253 9.17 10.64 -8.07
C GLY A 253 10.10 9.49 -7.73
N VAL A 254 10.77 9.68 -6.61
CA VAL A 254 11.52 8.63 -5.93
C VAL A 254 11.02 8.58 -4.49
N GLU A 255 10.70 7.40 -4.03
CA GLU A 255 10.28 7.15 -2.66
C GLU A 255 11.00 5.92 -2.10
N ALA A 256 11.21 5.88 -0.79
CA ALA A 256 11.76 4.71 -0.13
C ALA A 256 10.76 4.16 0.86
N ARG A 257 10.78 2.85 1.02
CA ARG A 257 10.11 2.14 2.10
C ARG A 257 11.18 1.59 3.02
N GLU A 258 11.19 1.99 4.27
CA GLU A 258 12.08 1.45 5.28
C GLU A 258 11.27 0.89 6.44
N ILE A 259 11.43 -0.41 6.70
CA ILE A 259 10.81 -1.08 7.85
C ILE A 259 11.66 -0.76 9.08
N ILE A 260 11.10 0.04 10.00
CA ILE A 260 11.76 0.42 11.25
C ILE A 260 11.54 -0.65 12.32
N SER A 261 10.31 -1.18 12.41
CA SER A 261 9.91 -2.20 13.38
C SER A 261 9.06 -3.27 12.71
N GLY A 262 8.98 -4.47 13.31
CA GLY A 262 8.20 -5.58 12.76
C GLY A 262 8.94 -6.41 11.70
N LYS A 263 10.26 -6.32 11.65
CA LYS A 263 11.12 -7.11 10.74
C LYS A 263 11.10 -8.62 11.05
N LYS A 264 10.59 -9.02 12.20
CA LYS A 264 10.60 -10.38 12.71
C LYS A 264 9.19 -10.75 13.16
N GLN A 265 8.71 -11.90 12.71
CA GLN A 265 7.47 -12.49 13.18
C GLN A 265 7.76 -13.87 13.80
N ASN A 266 7.05 -14.15 14.90
CA ASN A 266 7.09 -15.45 15.54
C ASN A 266 5.79 -16.18 15.25
N TYR A 267 5.86 -17.47 15.03
CA TYR A 267 4.71 -18.34 14.90
C TYR A 267 4.99 -19.71 15.52
N SER A 268 3.96 -20.45 15.82
CA SER A 268 4.04 -21.81 16.31
C SER A 268 3.44 -22.76 15.27
N MET A 269 4.14 -23.83 14.97
CA MET A 269 3.74 -24.84 14.03
C MET A 269 3.85 -26.21 14.69
N GLY A 270 2.72 -26.91 14.83
CA GLY A 270 2.70 -28.19 15.51
C GLY A 270 3.31 -28.17 16.93
N GLY A 271 3.19 -27.04 17.65
CA GLY A 271 3.81 -26.83 18.96
C GLY A 271 5.26 -26.33 18.95
N THR A 272 5.94 -26.34 17.80
CA THR A 272 7.31 -25.82 17.65
C THR A 272 7.28 -24.33 17.37
N LYS A 273 7.99 -23.54 18.17
CA LYS A 273 8.12 -22.08 17.95
C LYS A 273 9.15 -21.82 16.86
N VAL A 274 8.75 -21.06 15.86
CA VAL A 274 9.59 -20.67 14.74
C VAL A 274 9.58 -19.13 14.63
N SER A 275 10.69 -18.58 14.19
CA SER A 275 10.83 -17.16 13.96
C SER A 275 11.41 -16.92 12.58
N TYR A 276 10.83 -15.99 11.84
CA TYR A 276 11.35 -15.56 10.56
C TYR A 276 11.47 -14.04 10.48
N LYS A 277 12.37 -13.58 9.64
CA LYS A 277 12.66 -12.16 9.44
C LYS A 277 12.50 -11.83 7.98
N THR A 278 11.92 -10.67 7.68
CA THR A 278 11.87 -10.17 6.29
C THR A 278 13.30 -9.95 5.76
N PRO A 279 13.66 -10.48 4.60
CA PRO A 279 14.95 -10.21 3.99
C PRO A 279 15.05 -8.76 3.52
N THR A 280 13.96 -8.15 3.07
CA THR A 280 13.92 -6.79 2.54
C THR A 280 13.44 -5.81 3.60
N SER A 281 14.36 -5.11 4.25
CA SER A 281 14.02 -4.07 5.24
C SER A 281 13.94 -2.67 4.64
N ARG A 282 14.51 -2.46 3.45
CA ARG A 282 14.52 -1.20 2.72
C ARG A 282 14.34 -1.47 1.23
N ASP A 283 13.50 -0.68 0.58
CA ASP A 283 13.31 -0.71 -0.86
C ASP A 283 13.15 0.70 -1.41
N ILE A 284 13.62 0.96 -2.63
CA ILE A 284 13.57 2.27 -3.28
C ILE A 284 12.75 2.14 -4.56
N TYR A 285 11.77 3.00 -4.71
CA TYR A 285 10.83 3.03 -5.82
C TYR A 285 11.06 4.26 -6.68
N GLY A 286 11.17 4.06 -7.98
CA GLY A 286 10.95 5.09 -8.99
C GLY A 286 9.50 5.08 -9.44
N SER A 287 8.88 6.24 -9.62
CA SER A 287 7.50 6.36 -10.08
C SER A 287 7.35 7.36 -11.20
N VAL A 288 6.44 7.07 -12.12
CA VAL A 288 5.97 8.00 -13.13
C VAL A 288 4.45 7.95 -13.20
N SER A 289 3.84 9.12 -13.33
CA SER A 289 2.39 9.25 -13.39
C SER A 289 1.98 10.26 -14.44
N ALA A 290 0.82 10.05 -15.03
CA ALA A 290 0.18 10.99 -15.91
C ALA A 290 -1.30 11.12 -15.57
N GLY A 291 -1.87 12.28 -15.80
CA GLY A 291 -3.29 12.47 -15.60
C GLY A 291 -3.81 13.76 -16.22
N THR A 292 -5.12 13.89 -16.17
CA THR A 292 -5.84 15.06 -16.70
C THR A 292 -6.95 15.45 -15.75
N ASN A 293 -7.21 16.76 -15.71
CA ASN A 293 -8.43 17.30 -15.13
C ASN A 293 -9.16 18.07 -16.23
N ILE A 294 -10.42 17.77 -16.42
CA ILE A 294 -11.28 18.38 -17.44
C ILE A 294 -12.51 18.98 -16.75
N ASN A 295 -12.73 20.26 -16.94
CA ASN A 295 -13.93 20.91 -16.46
C ASN A 295 -15.10 20.54 -17.40
N LEU A 296 -16.08 19.81 -16.87
CA LEU A 296 -17.28 19.37 -17.62
C LEU A 296 -18.41 20.38 -17.55
N ALA A 297 -18.55 21.06 -16.41
CA ALA A 297 -19.56 22.06 -16.15
C ALA A 297 -19.02 23.08 -15.13
N GLU A 298 -19.75 24.13 -14.86
CA GLU A 298 -19.31 25.25 -14.01
C GLU A 298 -18.71 24.78 -12.67
N ASN A 299 -19.31 23.75 -12.06
CA ASN A 299 -18.94 23.24 -10.74
C ASN A 299 -18.56 21.74 -10.75
N ILE A 300 -18.33 21.14 -11.91
CA ILE A 300 -18.05 19.71 -12.04
C ILE A 300 -16.80 19.50 -12.88
N ASP A 301 -15.81 18.87 -12.28
CA ASP A 301 -14.59 18.43 -12.94
C ASP A 301 -14.56 16.90 -13.02
N PHE A 302 -14.11 16.39 -14.15
CA PHE A 302 -13.69 15.00 -14.33
C PHE A 302 -12.17 14.94 -14.24
N PHE A 303 -11.65 13.87 -13.67
CA PHE A 303 -10.22 13.60 -13.70
C PHE A 303 -9.92 12.13 -13.96
N ALA A 304 -8.78 11.89 -14.60
CA ALA A 304 -8.24 10.57 -14.82
C ALA A 304 -6.74 10.56 -14.47
N PHE A 305 -6.27 9.43 -13.98
CA PHE A 305 -4.91 9.27 -13.50
C PHE A 305 -4.42 7.86 -13.77
N ALA A 306 -3.14 7.75 -14.15
CA ALA A 306 -2.41 6.49 -14.24
C ALA A 306 -1.03 6.66 -13.60
N ASN A 307 -0.57 5.63 -12.91
CA ASN A 307 0.72 5.58 -12.23
C ASN A 307 1.40 4.25 -12.48
N ALA A 308 2.71 4.28 -12.67
CA ALA A 308 3.57 3.10 -12.71
C ALA A 308 4.74 3.31 -11.75
N LYS A 309 5.04 2.30 -10.96
CA LYS A 309 6.17 2.26 -10.02
C LYS A 309 7.01 1.02 -10.25
N SER A 310 8.30 1.15 -10.02
CA SER A 310 9.22 0.01 -10.01
C SER A 310 10.21 0.19 -8.87
N SER A 311 10.53 -0.89 -8.18
CA SER A 311 11.45 -0.88 -7.05
C SER A 311 12.81 -1.50 -7.37
N SER A 312 13.76 -1.28 -6.46
CA SER A 312 15.09 -1.94 -6.48
C SER A 312 15.02 -3.44 -6.20
N GLU A 313 13.90 -3.93 -5.68
CA GLU A 313 13.65 -5.34 -5.32
C GLU A 313 12.64 -6.02 -6.25
N ASP A 314 12.63 -5.62 -7.53
CA ASP A 314 11.78 -6.14 -8.60
C ASP A 314 10.26 -6.07 -8.34
N VAL A 315 9.82 -5.18 -7.46
CA VAL A 315 8.39 -4.89 -7.30
C VAL A 315 7.95 -3.89 -8.35
N LYS A 316 6.89 -4.22 -9.07
CA LYS A 316 6.23 -3.37 -10.05
C LYS A 316 4.80 -3.12 -9.61
N SER A 317 4.35 -1.87 -9.69
CA SER A 317 2.97 -1.51 -9.36
C SER A 317 2.40 -0.59 -10.41
N TYR A 318 1.17 -0.87 -10.82
CA TYR A 318 0.40 -0.08 -11.76
C TYR A 318 -0.92 0.31 -11.12
N GLN A 319 -1.32 1.55 -11.31
CA GLN A 319 -2.60 2.04 -10.82
C GLN A 319 -3.28 2.88 -11.90
N ALA A 320 -4.58 2.75 -11.99
CA ALA A 320 -5.42 3.65 -12.77
C ALA A 320 -6.62 4.07 -11.93
N SER A 321 -7.03 5.32 -12.08
CA SER A 321 -8.24 5.85 -11.46
C SER A 321 -8.92 6.87 -12.37
N ILE A 322 -10.20 7.01 -12.16
CA ILE A 322 -11.03 8.06 -12.73
C ILE A 322 -11.85 8.66 -11.61
N GLY A 323 -12.29 9.90 -11.75
CA GLY A 323 -13.09 10.49 -10.68
C GLY A 323 -13.83 11.74 -11.10
N ILE A 324 -14.68 12.15 -10.20
CA ILE A 324 -15.51 13.36 -10.35
C ILE A 324 -15.27 14.22 -9.11
N ARG A 325 -15.19 15.51 -9.35
CA ARG A 325 -15.08 16.53 -8.32
C ARG A 325 -16.20 17.54 -8.50
N ARG A 326 -16.87 17.87 -7.42
CA ARG A 326 -17.89 18.92 -7.38
C ARG A 326 -17.44 20.05 -6.47
N GLN A 327 -17.51 21.27 -6.98
CA GLN A 327 -17.27 22.51 -6.24
C GLN A 327 -18.60 23.04 -5.69
N PHE A 328 -18.57 23.69 -4.52
CA PHE A 328 -19.74 24.28 -3.87
C PHE A 328 -19.56 25.77 -3.65
#